data_5c3b39825bc3815361bc267c6d9b8298
#
_entry.id   5c3b39825bc3815361bc267c6d9b8298
#
_cell.length_a   1.000
_cell.length_b   1.000
_cell.length_c   1.000
_cell.angle_alpha   90.00
_cell.angle_beta   90.00
_cell.angle_gamma   90.00
#
_symmetry.space_group_name_H-M   'P 1'
#
loop_
_entity.id
_entity.type
_entity.pdbx_description
1 polymer ?
#
loop_
_entity_poly.entity_id
_entity_poly.type
_entity_poly.pdbx_seq_one_letter_code
_entity_poly.pdbx_strand_id
1 'polypeptide(L)'
;MNTDIGLKIALLNQGCNISEEASNYLKTKGVIKKAVFSAIDFRTDNGLPLNVPINLKFTELSPFSIQICNSELSLFYYNNNISKITIELEPDWSDKVTKSGIPYNRIAYLSTDRIRLKHESICTFKSHGKGCFFCNLPAKQLNLSMEDFDEVLDYLMFKPTFRHILIGGGSGEPIAESENIIILARKIRERNKTIPIYLMSLPPANPQILYQYKEAGIDEVAFNIEIWDRNLAEKLMPGKGTIPLKQYIDTLKVSTSLWGKTGNVRSALIVGLNSQKTLLEAIQYLCQLGVQPMLSVFRPMIGTKLENTVSPSNQTLLSIYNKATDICSDYNLELGPTCKECRNNMLAL
;
A
#
# COMPACT_ATOMS: atom_id res chain seq x y z
N MET A 1 -14.88 17.24 -11.85
CA MET A 1 -13.43 16.99 -11.64
C MET A 1 -12.64 18.24 -11.23
N ASN A 2 -13.28 19.27 -10.73
CA ASN A 2 -12.59 20.54 -10.44
C ASN A 2 -11.86 20.57 -9.06
N THR A 3 -11.66 19.43 -8.42
CA THR A 3 -10.97 19.32 -7.13
C THR A 3 -9.97 18.19 -7.17
N ASP A 4 -8.88 18.29 -6.40
CA ASP A 4 -7.85 17.25 -6.29
C ASP A 4 -8.43 15.89 -5.91
N ILE A 5 -9.38 15.84 -4.98
CA ILE A 5 -10.03 14.58 -4.61
C ILE A 5 -10.85 14.00 -5.76
N GLY A 6 -11.55 14.82 -6.54
CA GLY A 6 -12.30 14.37 -7.71
C GLY A 6 -11.42 13.74 -8.77
N LEU A 7 -10.28 14.39 -9.08
CA LEU A 7 -9.28 13.87 -10.01
C LEU A 7 -8.67 12.56 -9.47
N LYS A 8 -8.30 12.54 -8.20
CA LYS A 8 -7.72 11.35 -7.56
C LYS A 8 -8.67 10.17 -7.58
N ILE A 9 -9.94 10.36 -7.21
CA ILE A 9 -10.96 9.33 -7.26
C ILE A 9 -11.09 8.76 -8.68
N ALA A 10 -11.18 9.64 -9.68
CA ALA A 10 -11.34 9.22 -11.06
C ALA A 10 -10.15 8.40 -11.54
N LEU A 11 -8.91 8.83 -11.26
CA LEU A 11 -7.69 8.12 -11.63
C LEU A 11 -7.51 6.80 -10.87
N LEU A 12 -7.79 6.75 -9.56
CA LEU A 12 -7.70 5.51 -8.77
C LEU A 12 -8.71 4.46 -9.26
N ASN A 13 -9.88 4.89 -9.71
CA ASN A 13 -11.01 4.03 -10.08
C ASN A 13 -10.99 3.63 -11.56
N GLN A 14 -10.63 4.55 -12.45
CA GLN A 14 -10.67 4.35 -13.89
C GLN A 14 -9.29 4.07 -14.49
N GLY A 15 -8.21 4.38 -13.74
CA GLY A 15 -6.85 4.25 -14.23
C GLY A 15 -6.52 5.22 -15.37
N CYS A 16 -5.48 4.91 -16.12
CA CYS A 16 -5.13 5.64 -17.33
C CYS A 16 -4.48 4.74 -18.40
N ASN A 17 -4.53 5.18 -19.65
CA ASN A 17 -3.79 4.63 -20.76
C ASN A 17 -2.43 5.35 -20.89
N ILE A 18 -1.49 4.76 -21.61
CA ILE A 18 -0.20 5.36 -21.91
C ILE A 18 -0.03 5.33 -23.43
N SER A 19 0.18 6.49 -24.07
CA SER A 19 0.44 6.54 -25.51
C SER A 19 1.72 5.77 -25.86
N GLU A 20 1.84 5.32 -27.09
CA GLU A 20 3.01 4.60 -27.57
C GLU A 20 4.30 5.42 -27.41
N GLU A 21 4.24 6.71 -27.77
CA GLU A 21 5.34 7.66 -27.61
C GLU A 21 5.76 7.80 -26.13
N ALA A 22 4.79 8.04 -25.25
CA ALA A 22 5.05 8.12 -23.81
C ALA A 22 5.58 6.77 -23.25
N SER A 23 5.06 5.64 -23.72
CA SER A 23 5.54 4.31 -23.30
C SER A 23 7.01 4.10 -23.70
N ASN A 24 7.41 4.52 -24.91
CA ASN A 24 8.79 4.43 -25.36
C ASN A 24 9.69 5.38 -24.57
N TYR A 25 9.26 6.61 -24.33
CA TYR A 25 9.97 7.55 -23.47
C TYR A 25 10.19 6.98 -22.05
N LEU A 26 9.15 6.43 -21.43
CA LEU A 26 9.25 5.82 -20.10
C LEU A 26 10.21 4.63 -20.04
N LYS A 27 10.28 3.82 -21.11
CA LYS A 27 11.25 2.72 -21.22
C LYS A 27 12.70 3.24 -21.25
N THR A 28 12.95 4.30 -22.03
CA THR A 28 14.32 4.88 -22.15
C THR A 28 14.76 5.56 -20.86
N LYS A 29 13.84 6.02 -20.02
CA LYS A 29 14.13 6.67 -18.74
C LYS A 29 14.18 5.71 -17.55
N GLY A 30 13.98 4.42 -17.76
CA GLY A 30 14.00 3.43 -16.68
C GLY A 30 12.87 3.65 -15.67
N VAL A 31 11.66 3.93 -16.14
CA VAL A 31 10.53 4.16 -15.23
C VAL A 31 10.00 2.87 -14.65
N ILE A 32 9.77 2.88 -13.35
CA ILE A 32 9.21 1.77 -12.60
C ILE A 32 7.78 1.47 -13.08
N LYS A 33 7.62 0.39 -13.83
CA LYS A 33 6.32 -0.25 -13.99
C LYS A 33 6.14 -1.22 -12.84
N LYS A 34 5.35 -0.84 -11.84
CA LYS A 34 5.02 -1.73 -10.71
C LYS A 34 4.13 -2.86 -11.21
N ALA A 35 4.76 -3.87 -11.80
CA ALA A 35 4.08 -5.02 -12.42
C ALA A 35 3.11 -5.72 -11.46
N VAL A 36 3.43 -5.78 -10.16
CA VAL A 36 2.59 -6.43 -9.14
C VAL A 36 1.22 -5.76 -8.99
N PHE A 37 1.17 -4.43 -9.13
CA PHE A 37 -0.08 -3.68 -8.96
C PHE A 37 -0.63 -3.12 -10.26
N SER A 38 0.02 -3.42 -11.39
CA SER A 38 -0.32 -2.83 -12.70
C SER A 38 -0.62 -1.33 -12.57
N ALA A 39 0.32 -0.58 -12.00
CA ALA A 39 0.14 0.83 -11.68
C ALA A 39 1.41 1.63 -11.96
N ILE A 40 1.23 2.93 -12.16
CA ILE A 40 2.32 3.90 -12.30
C ILE A 40 2.19 4.98 -11.23
N ASP A 41 3.32 5.35 -10.61
CA ASP A 41 3.36 6.45 -9.65
C ASP A 41 3.79 7.73 -10.35
N PHE A 42 3.05 8.80 -10.15
CA PHE A 42 3.41 10.14 -10.60
C PHE A 42 2.85 11.23 -9.68
N ARG A 43 3.33 12.45 -9.88
CA ARG A 43 2.79 13.67 -9.28
C ARG A 43 2.28 14.58 -10.36
N THR A 44 1.18 15.25 -10.09
CA THR A 44 0.68 16.36 -10.91
C THR A 44 1.52 17.61 -10.67
N ASP A 45 1.35 18.65 -11.49
CA ASP A 45 2.05 19.92 -11.36
C ASP A 45 1.79 20.65 -10.03
N ASN A 46 0.61 20.44 -9.41
CA ASN A 46 0.30 20.93 -8.06
C ASN A 46 0.79 20.00 -6.93
N GLY A 47 1.57 18.96 -7.26
CA GLY A 47 2.21 18.08 -6.29
C GLY A 47 1.33 16.95 -5.74
N LEU A 48 0.15 16.67 -6.32
CA LEU A 48 -0.71 15.56 -5.88
C LEU A 48 -0.06 14.21 -6.21
N PRO A 49 0.30 13.37 -5.21
CA PRO A 49 0.87 12.05 -5.44
C PRO A 49 -0.22 11.04 -5.80
N LEU A 50 0.03 10.26 -6.84
CA LEU A 50 -0.92 9.31 -7.40
C LEU A 50 -0.26 7.98 -7.77
N ASN A 51 -0.92 6.88 -7.43
CA ASN A 51 -0.60 5.53 -7.92
C ASN A 51 -1.76 5.07 -8.79
N VAL A 52 -1.62 5.25 -10.09
CA VAL A 52 -2.72 5.10 -11.05
C VAL A 52 -2.66 3.73 -11.72
N PRO A 53 -3.78 2.97 -11.74
CA PRO A 53 -3.86 1.71 -12.48
C PRO A 53 -3.59 1.88 -13.97
N ILE A 54 -2.81 0.96 -14.53
CA ILE A 54 -2.51 0.86 -15.97
C ILE A 54 -2.53 -0.60 -16.41
N ASN A 55 -2.72 -0.85 -17.70
CA ASN A 55 -2.65 -2.18 -18.28
C ASN A 55 -3.61 -3.21 -17.62
N LEU A 56 -4.76 -2.75 -17.18
CA LEU A 56 -5.85 -3.57 -16.66
C LEU A 56 -7.04 -3.45 -17.61
N LYS A 57 -7.88 -4.49 -17.66
CA LYS A 57 -9.03 -4.54 -18.58
C LYS A 57 -9.94 -3.30 -18.47
N PHE A 58 -10.18 -2.82 -17.24
CA PHE A 58 -11.02 -1.63 -17.04
C PHE A 58 -10.33 -0.31 -17.44
N THR A 59 -8.98 -0.28 -17.52
CA THR A 59 -8.25 0.94 -17.91
C THR A 59 -8.28 1.16 -19.43
N GLU A 60 -8.61 0.17 -20.23
CA GLU A 60 -8.73 0.29 -21.69
C GLU A 60 -9.77 1.35 -22.10
N LEU A 61 -10.83 1.48 -21.31
CA LEU A 61 -11.91 2.44 -21.52
C LEU A 61 -11.71 3.75 -20.72
N SER A 62 -10.54 3.93 -20.10
CA SER A 62 -10.28 5.13 -19.30
C SER A 62 -10.27 6.38 -20.20
N PRO A 63 -10.93 7.47 -19.77
CA PRO A 63 -10.83 8.75 -20.46
C PRO A 63 -9.48 9.47 -20.22
N PHE A 64 -8.65 8.89 -19.32
CA PHE A 64 -7.34 9.44 -19.00
C PHE A 64 -6.24 8.77 -19.80
N SER A 65 -5.25 9.56 -20.22
CA SER A 65 -4.04 9.05 -20.84
C SER A 65 -2.81 9.87 -20.46
N ILE A 66 -1.66 9.19 -20.39
CA ILE A 66 -0.35 9.83 -20.29
C ILE A 66 0.22 9.94 -21.70
N GLN A 67 0.57 11.16 -22.09
CA GLN A 67 1.10 11.50 -23.43
C GLN A 67 2.31 12.42 -23.30
N ILE A 68 3.07 12.58 -24.39
CA ILE A 68 4.10 13.61 -24.49
C ILE A 68 3.46 14.89 -25.04
N CYS A 69 3.68 16.01 -24.36
CA CYS A 69 3.27 17.33 -24.79
C CYS A 69 4.44 18.31 -24.55
N ASN A 70 4.89 19.00 -25.59
CA ASN A 70 6.05 19.90 -25.52
C ASN A 70 7.30 19.25 -24.89
N SER A 71 7.61 18.00 -25.29
CA SER A 71 8.72 17.18 -24.78
C SER A 71 8.62 16.78 -23.29
N GLU A 72 7.45 16.93 -22.68
CA GLU A 72 7.19 16.61 -21.28
C GLU A 72 6.02 15.63 -21.13
N LEU A 73 6.07 14.80 -20.10
CA LEU A 73 4.95 13.90 -19.76
C LEU A 73 3.79 14.72 -19.21
N SER A 74 2.62 14.47 -19.76
CA SER A 74 1.38 15.18 -19.40
C SER A 74 0.22 14.20 -19.25
N LEU A 75 -0.67 14.49 -18.31
CA LEU A 75 -1.93 13.80 -18.12
C LEU A 75 -3.02 14.46 -18.94
N PHE A 76 -3.70 13.67 -19.73
CA PHE A 76 -4.83 14.09 -20.55
C PHE A 76 -6.13 13.51 -20.03
N TYR A 77 -7.19 14.29 -20.14
CA TYR A 77 -8.57 13.84 -20.01
C TYR A 77 -9.24 13.98 -21.39
N TYR A 78 -9.53 12.86 -22.04
CA TYR A 78 -9.77 12.79 -23.48
C TYR A 78 -8.63 13.50 -24.24
N ASN A 79 -8.93 14.55 -25.01
CA ASN A 79 -7.95 15.31 -25.77
C ASN A 79 -7.44 16.58 -25.06
N ASN A 80 -7.86 16.82 -23.81
CA ASN A 80 -7.47 18.02 -23.07
C ASN A 80 -6.29 17.70 -22.14
N ASN A 81 -5.18 18.42 -22.30
CA ASN A 81 -4.08 18.39 -21.32
C ASN A 81 -4.57 19.04 -20.01
N ILE A 82 -4.54 18.27 -18.90
CA ILE A 82 -5.06 18.72 -17.62
C ILE A 82 -3.96 18.90 -16.56
N SER A 83 -2.77 18.34 -16.76
CA SER A 83 -1.63 18.54 -15.88
C SER A 83 -0.34 18.04 -16.52
N LYS A 84 0.76 18.75 -16.33
CA LYS A 84 2.09 18.16 -16.43
C LYS A 84 2.26 17.15 -15.29
N ILE A 85 2.99 16.06 -15.55
CA ILE A 85 3.26 15.05 -14.54
C ILE A 85 4.75 14.78 -14.41
N THR A 86 5.16 14.49 -13.16
CA THR A 86 6.50 14.01 -12.84
C THR A 86 6.41 12.55 -12.40
N ILE A 87 7.17 11.68 -13.03
CA ILE A 87 7.21 10.24 -12.75
C ILE A 87 8.52 9.91 -12.05
N GLU A 88 8.45 9.02 -11.05
CA GLU A 88 9.64 8.53 -10.37
C GLU A 88 10.39 7.51 -11.25
N LEU A 89 11.71 7.68 -11.30
CA LEU A 89 12.59 6.77 -12.03
C LEU A 89 12.94 5.55 -11.16
N GLU A 90 13.30 4.46 -11.84
CA GLU A 90 13.87 3.29 -11.19
C GLU A 90 15.18 3.70 -10.48
N PRO A 91 15.37 3.35 -9.20
CA PRO A 91 16.62 3.63 -8.52
C PRO A 91 17.79 2.86 -9.15
N ASP A 92 18.98 3.41 -9.08
CA ASP A 92 20.22 2.84 -9.62
C ASP A 92 20.61 1.46 -9.01
N TRP A 93 20.03 1.13 -7.87
CA TRP A 93 20.23 -0.14 -7.19
C TRP A 93 19.25 -1.26 -7.61
N SER A 94 18.23 -0.95 -8.40
CA SER A 94 17.17 -1.92 -8.74
C SER A 94 17.70 -3.16 -9.44
N ASP A 95 18.72 -3.00 -10.28
CA ASP A 95 19.31 -4.08 -11.06
C ASP A 95 20.47 -4.78 -10.34
N LYS A 96 20.82 -4.31 -9.12
CA LYS A 96 21.86 -4.99 -8.31
C LYS A 96 21.35 -6.34 -7.84
N VAL A 97 22.28 -7.25 -7.61
CA VAL A 97 22.03 -8.58 -7.04
C VAL A 97 22.87 -8.77 -5.79
N THR A 98 22.34 -9.50 -4.81
CA THR A 98 23.10 -9.90 -3.62
C THR A 98 24.17 -10.92 -3.97
N LYS A 99 25.10 -11.19 -3.06
CA LYS A 99 26.12 -12.24 -3.22
C LYS A 99 25.51 -13.62 -3.47
N SER A 100 24.32 -13.86 -2.94
CA SER A 100 23.55 -15.10 -3.19
C SER A 100 22.82 -15.11 -4.53
N GLY A 101 22.88 -14.00 -5.32
CA GLY A 101 22.23 -13.88 -6.64
C GLY A 101 20.77 -13.41 -6.58
N ILE A 102 20.29 -12.89 -5.45
CA ILE A 102 18.93 -12.35 -5.31
C ILE A 102 18.90 -10.89 -5.78
N PRO A 103 18.06 -10.52 -6.75
CA PRO A 103 17.91 -9.12 -7.16
C PRO A 103 17.41 -8.25 -6.01
N TYR A 104 18.00 -7.06 -5.80
CA TYR A 104 17.64 -6.13 -4.72
C TYR A 104 16.16 -5.77 -4.75
N ASN A 105 15.57 -5.57 -5.93
CA ASN A 105 14.15 -5.26 -6.09
C ASN A 105 13.19 -6.40 -5.65
N ARG A 106 13.72 -7.59 -5.37
CA ARG A 106 12.96 -8.71 -4.79
C ARG A 106 12.90 -8.62 -3.26
N ILE A 107 13.82 -7.92 -2.64
CA ILE A 107 13.94 -7.69 -1.19
C ILE A 107 13.35 -6.33 -0.83
N ALA A 108 13.75 -5.30 -1.56
CA ALA A 108 13.31 -3.92 -1.34
C ALA A 108 12.84 -3.28 -2.64
N TYR A 109 11.91 -2.33 -2.57
CA TYR A 109 11.56 -1.49 -3.70
C TYR A 109 11.11 -0.11 -3.26
N LEU A 110 11.43 0.90 -4.09
CA LEU A 110 11.01 2.28 -3.87
C LEU A 110 9.53 2.45 -4.23
N SER A 111 8.80 3.15 -3.41
CA SER A 111 7.43 3.57 -3.68
C SER A 111 7.27 5.01 -3.23
N THR A 112 7.26 5.93 -4.18
CA THR A 112 7.29 7.37 -3.92
C THR A 112 8.58 7.73 -3.17
N ASP A 113 8.53 8.02 -1.90
CA ASP A 113 9.68 8.35 -1.04
C ASP A 113 9.91 7.32 0.08
N ARG A 114 9.41 6.11 -0.11
CA ARG A 114 9.42 5.04 0.87
C ARG A 114 10.03 3.77 0.32
N ILE A 115 10.97 3.19 1.04
CA ILE A 115 11.42 1.82 0.79
C ILE A 115 10.43 0.83 1.41
N ARG A 116 10.01 -0.15 0.63
CA ARG A 116 9.26 -1.31 1.12
C ARG A 116 10.21 -2.50 1.19
N LEU A 117 10.44 -2.99 2.40
CA LEU A 117 11.14 -4.26 2.66
C LEU A 117 10.12 -5.38 2.73
N LYS A 118 10.32 -6.40 1.92
CA LYS A 118 9.50 -7.59 1.92
C LYS A 118 10.08 -8.57 2.95
N HIS A 119 9.54 -8.56 4.18
CA HIS A 119 9.97 -9.49 5.23
C HIS A 119 9.63 -10.95 4.91
N GLU A 120 8.68 -11.17 3.99
CA GLU A 120 8.29 -12.49 3.50
C GLU A 120 8.32 -12.52 1.96
N SER A 121 8.92 -13.56 1.41
CA SER A 121 9.03 -13.75 -0.05
C SER A 121 7.74 -14.23 -0.70
N ILE A 122 6.83 -14.82 0.09
CA ILE A 122 5.55 -15.40 -0.35
C ILE A 122 4.50 -15.18 0.74
N CYS A 123 3.22 -15.16 0.32
CA CYS A 123 2.11 -15.22 1.26
C CYS A 123 1.74 -16.70 1.50
N THR A 124 1.88 -17.20 2.74
CA THR A 124 1.55 -18.57 3.13
C THR A 124 0.10 -18.94 2.86
N PHE A 125 -0.84 -18.02 3.06
CA PHE A 125 -2.23 -18.27 2.66
C PHE A 125 -2.36 -18.55 1.16
N LYS A 126 -1.61 -17.83 0.33
CA LYS A 126 -1.67 -18.05 -1.12
C LYS A 126 -0.99 -19.36 -1.53
N SER A 127 0.13 -19.73 -0.92
CA SER A 127 0.81 -20.99 -1.19
C SER A 127 -0.05 -22.21 -0.80
N HIS A 128 -0.91 -22.07 0.21
CA HIS A 128 -1.86 -23.09 0.64
C HIS A 128 -3.25 -23.00 -0.06
N GLY A 129 -3.37 -22.23 -1.15
CA GLY A 129 -4.62 -22.09 -1.88
C GLY A 129 -5.70 -21.26 -1.19
N LYS A 130 -5.36 -20.61 -0.07
CA LYS A 130 -6.26 -19.76 0.76
C LYS A 130 -6.02 -18.25 0.59
N GLY A 131 -5.42 -17.83 -0.53
CA GLY A 131 -5.13 -16.42 -0.81
C GLY A 131 -6.40 -15.58 -0.95
N CYS A 132 -6.26 -14.27 -0.70
CA CYS A 132 -7.35 -13.31 -0.89
C CYS A 132 -7.72 -13.21 -2.38
N PHE A 133 -9.02 -13.17 -2.69
CA PHE A 133 -9.56 -13.23 -4.06
C PHE A 133 -9.27 -11.98 -4.90
N PHE A 134 -8.88 -10.88 -4.26
CA PHE A 134 -8.49 -9.62 -4.90
C PHE A 134 -6.97 -9.42 -5.00
N CYS A 135 -6.15 -10.32 -4.45
CA CYS A 135 -4.71 -10.14 -4.32
C CYS A 135 -3.96 -10.90 -5.42
N ASN A 136 -3.14 -10.17 -6.19
CA ASN A 136 -2.31 -10.75 -7.26
C ASN A 136 -0.82 -10.86 -6.86
N LEU A 137 -0.48 -10.82 -5.56
CA LEU A 137 0.90 -11.09 -5.11
C LEU A 137 1.43 -12.40 -5.73
N PRO A 138 2.69 -12.44 -6.18
CA PRO A 138 3.25 -13.64 -6.77
C PRO A 138 3.26 -14.79 -5.76
N ALA A 139 3.04 -16.02 -6.28
CA ALA A 139 3.09 -17.24 -5.48
C ALA A 139 4.48 -17.89 -5.46
N LYS A 140 5.47 -17.34 -6.17
CA LYS A 140 6.81 -17.92 -6.25
C LYS A 140 7.64 -17.50 -5.05
N GLN A 141 8.06 -18.48 -4.28
CA GLN A 141 8.95 -18.31 -3.14
C GLN A 141 10.38 -17.96 -3.57
N LEU A 142 11.03 -17.12 -2.79
CA LEU A 142 12.46 -16.88 -2.81
C LEU A 142 13.02 -17.29 -1.45
N ASN A 143 14.16 -17.95 -1.45
CA ASN A 143 14.87 -18.22 -0.21
C ASN A 143 15.69 -16.97 0.14
N LEU A 144 15.11 -16.09 0.93
CA LEU A 144 15.78 -14.88 1.43
C LEU A 144 16.47 -15.21 2.75
N SER A 145 17.76 -14.91 2.82
CA SER A 145 18.53 -15.01 4.06
C SER A 145 18.63 -13.64 4.76
N MET A 146 18.97 -13.62 6.04
CA MET A 146 19.21 -12.36 6.74
C MET A 146 20.47 -11.64 6.23
N GLU A 147 21.42 -12.35 5.64
CA GLU A 147 22.59 -11.80 4.97
C GLU A 147 22.21 -11.02 3.71
N ASP A 148 21.20 -11.51 2.96
CA ASP A 148 20.65 -10.77 1.80
C ASP A 148 20.02 -9.44 2.23
N PHE A 149 19.29 -9.44 3.36
CA PHE A 149 18.75 -8.20 3.93
C PHE A 149 19.87 -7.27 4.43
N ASP A 150 20.91 -7.79 5.07
CA ASP A 150 22.04 -6.99 5.52
C ASP A 150 22.73 -6.29 4.35
N GLU A 151 23.00 -7.00 3.26
CA GLU A 151 23.66 -6.45 2.08
C GLU A 151 22.81 -5.32 1.44
N VAL A 152 21.49 -5.54 1.30
CA VAL A 152 20.57 -4.53 0.78
C VAL A 152 20.47 -3.33 1.72
N LEU A 153 20.35 -3.55 3.03
CA LEU A 153 20.28 -2.48 4.02
C LEU A 153 21.57 -1.67 4.10
N ASP A 154 22.75 -2.30 4.03
CA ASP A 154 24.03 -1.60 4.00
C ASP A 154 24.11 -0.64 2.82
N TYR A 155 23.67 -1.08 1.64
CA TYR A 155 23.62 -0.23 0.47
C TYR A 155 22.64 0.93 0.62
N LEU A 156 21.39 0.64 1.01
CA LEU A 156 20.32 1.62 1.13
C LEU A 156 20.59 2.68 2.20
N MET A 157 21.25 2.31 3.30
CA MET A 157 21.52 3.20 4.43
C MET A 157 22.80 4.02 4.26
N PHE A 158 23.68 3.65 3.33
CA PHE A 158 24.90 4.42 3.07
C PHE A 158 24.59 5.83 2.57
N LYS A 159 23.58 5.98 1.70
CA LYS A 159 23.11 7.27 1.21
C LYS A 159 21.59 7.21 0.98
N PRO A 160 20.77 7.36 2.02
CA PRO A 160 19.34 7.22 1.90
C PRO A 160 18.75 8.35 1.05
N THR A 161 18.06 7.99 -0.03
CA THR A 161 17.30 8.88 -0.91
C THR A 161 15.78 8.82 -0.65
N PHE A 162 15.40 8.19 0.44
CA PHE A 162 14.02 7.96 0.86
C PHE A 162 13.82 8.43 2.29
N ARG A 163 12.57 8.66 2.68
CA ARG A 163 12.22 9.27 3.96
C ARG A 163 11.96 8.25 5.06
N HIS A 164 11.41 7.07 4.75
CA HIS A 164 11.09 6.04 5.74
C HIS A 164 11.05 4.64 5.12
N ILE A 165 10.99 3.63 5.99
CA ILE A 165 10.93 2.23 5.61
C ILE A 165 9.60 1.63 6.03
N LEU A 166 8.98 0.89 5.11
CA LEU A 166 7.85 0.01 5.41
C LEU A 166 8.35 -1.44 5.43
N ILE A 167 8.22 -2.11 6.55
CA ILE A 167 8.32 -3.57 6.66
C ILE A 167 6.93 -4.14 6.38
N GLY A 168 6.80 -4.91 5.30
CA GLY A 168 5.51 -5.48 4.92
C GLY A 168 5.61 -6.34 3.66
N GLY A 169 4.58 -7.14 3.38
CA GLY A 169 4.60 -8.03 2.24
C GLY A 169 3.44 -9.03 2.24
N GLY A 170 3.73 -10.27 1.87
CA GLY A 170 2.84 -11.40 2.14
C GLY A 170 2.77 -11.71 3.64
N SER A 171 1.96 -12.69 4.02
CA SER A 171 1.89 -13.15 5.41
C SER A 171 2.72 -14.42 5.54
N GLY A 172 3.62 -14.48 6.52
CA GLY A 172 4.43 -15.63 6.86
C GLY A 172 3.75 -16.56 7.86
N GLU A 173 4.51 -17.53 8.37
CA GLU A 173 4.11 -18.30 9.54
C GLU A 173 4.19 -17.39 10.78
N PRO A 174 3.15 -17.33 11.62
CA PRO A 174 2.98 -16.25 12.61
C PRO A 174 4.16 -16.04 13.56
N ILE A 175 4.83 -17.10 14.03
CA ILE A 175 5.98 -17.00 14.95
C ILE A 175 7.20 -16.50 14.17
N ALA A 176 7.56 -17.18 13.09
CA ALA A 176 8.71 -16.82 12.25
C ALA A 176 8.57 -15.42 11.65
N GLU A 177 7.37 -15.02 11.25
CA GLU A 177 7.10 -13.67 10.78
C GLU A 177 7.42 -12.63 11.85
N SER A 178 6.98 -12.86 13.09
CA SER A 178 7.23 -11.93 14.19
C SER A 178 8.71 -11.80 14.53
N GLU A 179 9.45 -12.90 14.55
CA GLU A 179 10.89 -12.91 14.79
C GLU A 179 11.64 -12.16 13.67
N ASN A 180 11.32 -12.42 12.41
CA ASN A 180 11.90 -11.75 11.25
C ASN A 180 11.67 -10.24 11.29
N ILE A 181 10.46 -9.79 11.65
CA ILE A 181 10.12 -8.37 11.79
C ILE A 181 11.01 -7.72 12.86
N ILE A 182 11.18 -8.35 14.03
CA ILE A 182 12.00 -7.83 15.12
C ILE A 182 13.46 -7.72 14.69
N ILE A 183 14.00 -8.78 14.06
CA ILE A 183 15.38 -8.78 13.57
C ILE A 183 15.58 -7.68 12.53
N LEU A 184 14.70 -7.55 11.54
CA LEU A 184 14.79 -6.52 10.51
C LEU A 184 14.73 -5.11 11.10
N ALA A 185 13.81 -4.86 12.04
CA ALA A 185 13.71 -3.56 12.70
C ALA A 185 15.00 -3.20 13.44
N ARG A 186 15.59 -4.14 14.19
CA ARG A 186 16.88 -3.94 14.87
C ARG A 186 18.01 -3.67 13.88
N LYS A 187 18.13 -4.46 12.80
CA LYS A 187 19.13 -4.26 11.74
C LYS A 187 19.03 -2.86 11.09
N ILE A 188 17.81 -2.36 10.90
CA ILE A 188 17.59 -0.98 10.43
C ILE A 188 18.10 0.01 11.49
N ARG A 189 17.76 -0.18 12.77
CA ARG A 189 18.17 0.71 13.87
C ARG A 189 19.67 0.71 14.14
N GLU A 190 20.35 -0.39 13.92
CA GLU A 190 21.82 -0.46 13.99
C GLU A 190 22.47 0.49 12.97
N ARG A 191 21.91 0.59 11.77
CA ARG A 191 22.41 1.43 10.66
C ARG A 191 21.90 2.86 10.70
N ASN A 192 20.67 3.06 11.12
CA ASN A 192 20.05 4.38 11.20
C ASN A 192 19.11 4.49 12.41
N LYS A 193 19.48 5.34 13.37
CA LYS A 193 18.75 5.49 14.64
C LYS A 193 17.43 6.25 14.52
N THR A 194 17.26 7.04 13.45
CA THR A 194 16.17 8.03 13.34
C THR A 194 15.21 7.81 12.18
N ILE A 195 15.57 7.00 11.18
CA ILE A 195 14.68 6.76 10.04
C ILE A 195 13.37 6.12 10.51
N PRO A 196 12.19 6.66 10.15
CA PRO A 196 10.94 6.08 10.60
C PRO A 196 10.72 4.66 10.04
N ILE A 197 10.32 3.73 10.90
CA ILE A 197 9.98 2.35 10.56
C ILE A 197 8.48 2.15 10.72
N TYR A 198 7.81 1.86 9.62
CA TYR A 198 6.40 1.50 9.57
C TYR A 198 6.25 0.00 9.35
N LEU A 199 5.50 -0.68 10.21
CA LEU A 199 5.17 -2.10 10.09
C LEU A 199 3.76 -2.27 9.54
N MET A 200 3.61 -3.13 8.54
CA MET A 200 2.31 -3.60 8.05
C MET A 200 2.28 -5.13 8.08
N SER A 201 1.52 -5.71 8.99
CA SER A 201 1.50 -7.14 9.28
C SER A 201 0.09 -7.64 9.61
N LEU A 202 -0.06 -8.95 9.82
CA LEU A 202 -1.25 -9.54 10.44
C LEU A 202 -1.29 -9.23 11.94
N PRO A 203 -2.49 -9.20 12.56
CA PRO A 203 -2.59 -9.08 14.00
C PRO A 203 -1.99 -10.33 14.66
N PRO A 204 -1.02 -10.21 15.56
CA PRO A 204 -0.41 -11.35 16.22
C PRO A 204 -1.45 -12.08 17.09
N ALA A 205 -1.30 -13.40 17.22
CA ALA A 205 -2.16 -14.19 18.11
C ALA A 205 -1.94 -13.83 19.59
N ASN A 206 -0.70 -13.47 19.95
CA ASN A 206 -0.34 -12.96 21.27
C ASN A 206 0.04 -11.47 21.18
N PRO A 207 -0.80 -10.54 21.68
CA PRO A 207 -0.50 -9.11 21.65
C PRO A 207 0.75 -8.68 22.43
N GLN A 208 1.33 -9.52 23.28
CA GLN A 208 2.57 -9.21 23.99
C GLN A 208 3.76 -8.99 23.05
N ILE A 209 3.74 -9.57 21.84
CA ILE A 209 4.77 -9.33 20.83
C ILE A 209 4.86 -7.86 20.41
N LEU A 210 3.80 -7.07 20.55
CA LEU A 210 3.77 -5.65 20.23
C LEU A 210 4.75 -4.84 21.07
N TYR A 211 5.01 -5.23 22.31
CA TYR A 211 6.04 -4.61 23.15
C TYR A 211 7.43 -4.83 22.54
N GLN A 212 7.71 -6.04 22.04
CA GLN A 212 8.98 -6.34 21.38
C GLN A 212 9.13 -5.58 20.05
N TYR A 213 8.04 -5.37 19.31
CA TYR A 213 8.04 -4.52 18.12
C TYR A 213 8.41 -3.07 18.47
N LYS A 214 7.83 -2.55 19.56
CA LYS A 214 8.14 -1.20 20.05
C LYS A 214 9.59 -1.07 20.50
N GLU A 215 10.10 -2.05 21.25
CA GLU A 215 11.50 -2.12 21.71
C GLU A 215 12.48 -2.27 20.55
N ALA A 216 12.11 -2.99 19.47
CA ALA A 216 12.91 -3.10 18.26
C ALA A 216 12.99 -1.79 17.47
N GLY A 217 12.23 -0.77 17.87
CA GLY A 217 12.28 0.57 17.29
C GLY A 217 11.28 0.80 16.16
N ILE A 218 10.20 0.04 16.07
CA ILE A 218 9.10 0.31 15.15
C ILE A 218 8.33 1.54 15.62
N ASP A 219 8.13 2.53 14.71
CA ASP A 219 7.50 3.82 15.01
C ASP A 219 6.01 3.86 14.72
N GLU A 220 5.56 3.10 13.72
CA GLU A 220 4.19 3.08 13.23
C GLU A 220 3.77 1.65 12.89
N VAL A 221 2.49 1.32 13.11
CA VAL A 221 1.96 -0.02 12.82
C VAL A 221 0.63 0.01 12.09
N ALA A 222 0.40 -0.97 11.23
CA ALA A 222 -0.91 -1.23 10.65
C ALA A 222 -1.25 -2.72 10.71
N PHE A 223 -2.44 -3.00 11.21
CA PHE A 223 -3.06 -4.33 11.17
C PHE A 223 -4.35 -4.23 10.37
N ASN A 224 -4.24 -4.56 9.09
CA ASN A 224 -5.28 -4.28 8.10
C ASN A 224 -6.43 -5.28 8.19
N ILE A 225 -7.64 -4.82 8.52
CA ILE A 225 -8.85 -5.64 8.57
C ILE A 225 -9.35 -5.96 7.16
N GLU A 226 -9.20 -5.02 6.21
CA GLU A 226 -9.64 -5.08 4.80
C GLU A 226 -11.16 -5.16 4.64
N ILE A 227 -11.79 -6.18 5.18
CA ILE A 227 -13.23 -6.46 5.10
C ILE A 227 -13.78 -6.61 6.50
N TRP A 228 -14.69 -5.71 6.90
CA TRP A 228 -15.27 -5.66 8.24
C TRP A 228 -16.29 -6.77 8.51
N ASP A 229 -17.19 -7.01 7.56
CA ASP A 229 -18.15 -8.11 7.60
C ASP A 229 -17.40 -9.46 7.57
N ARG A 230 -17.45 -10.22 8.67
CA ARG A 230 -16.65 -11.45 8.80
C ARG A 230 -17.13 -12.57 7.88
N ASN A 231 -18.43 -12.67 7.60
CA ASN A 231 -18.94 -13.66 6.66
C ASN A 231 -18.43 -13.37 5.25
N LEU A 232 -18.39 -12.10 4.88
CA LEU A 232 -17.82 -11.67 3.59
C LEU A 232 -16.29 -11.82 3.60
N ALA A 233 -15.62 -11.50 4.71
CA ALA A 233 -14.17 -11.65 4.85
C ALA A 233 -13.72 -13.11 4.64
N GLU A 234 -14.38 -14.07 5.24
CA GLU A 234 -14.09 -15.50 5.06
C GLU A 234 -14.28 -15.97 3.61
N LYS A 235 -15.31 -15.46 2.93
CA LYS A 235 -15.55 -15.77 1.52
C LYS A 235 -14.48 -15.21 0.58
N LEU A 236 -14.07 -13.96 0.81
CA LEU A 236 -13.16 -13.26 -0.10
C LEU A 236 -11.68 -13.36 0.31
N MET A 237 -11.40 -13.73 1.54
CA MET A 237 -10.07 -13.93 2.11
C MET A 237 -10.00 -15.26 2.86
N PRO A 238 -10.04 -16.42 2.19
CA PRO A 238 -10.21 -17.74 2.83
C PRO A 238 -9.19 -18.07 3.92
N GLY A 239 -7.99 -17.50 3.86
CA GLY A 239 -6.98 -17.61 4.92
C GLY A 239 -7.08 -16.45 5.92
N LYS A 240 -6.85 -15.22 5.47
CA LYS A 240 -6.85 -14.02 6.33
C LYS A 240 -8.23 -13.75 6.98
N GLY A 241 -9.32 -14.07 6.29
CA GLY A 241 -10.68 -13.86 6.77
C GLY A 241 -11.07 -14.72 7.97
N THR A 242 -10.38 -15.85 8.22
CA THR A 242 -10.63 -16.71 9.40
C THR A 242 -10.06 -16.12 10.70
N ILE A 243 -9.19 -15.11 10.61
CA ILE A 243 -8.69 -14.42 11.80
C ILE A 243 -9.86 -13.66 12.44
N PRO A 244 -10.18 -13.93 13.72
CA PRO A 244 -11.32 -13.27 14.38
C PRO A 244 -11.18 -11.75 14.42
N LEU A 245 -12.28 -11.01 14.18
CA LEU A 245 -12.27 -9.55 14.31
C LEU A 245 -11.79 -9.11 15.70
N LYS A 246 -12.15 -9.86 16.74
CA LYS A 246 -11.69 -9.62 18.11
C LYS A 246 -10.16 -9.56 18.20
N GLN A 247 -9.42 -10.43 17.51
CA GLN A 247 -7.95 -10.42 17.50
C GLN A 247 -7.40 -9.13 16.87
N TYR A 248 -8.00 -8.64 15.77
CA TYR A 248 -7.64 -7.33 15.20
C TYR A 248 -7.89 -6.21 16.21
N ILE A 249 -9.07 -6.19 16.84
CA ILE A 249 -9.46 -5.14 17.78
C ILE A 249 -8.57 -5.13 19.01
N ASP A 250 -8.28 -6.28 19.60
CA ASP A 250 -7.40 -6.39 20.77
C ASP A 250 -5.97 -5.92 20.41
N THR A 251 -5.45 -6.34 19.25
CA THR A 251 -4.15 -5.87 18.74
C THR A 251 -4.12 -4.36 18.55
N LEU A 252 -5.15 -3.77 17.93
CA LEU A 252 -5.24 -2.33 17.70
C LEU A 252 -5.36 -1.54 19.00
N LYS A 253 -6.10 -2.04 20.01
CA LYS A 253 -6.18 -1.44 21.34
C LYS A 253 -4.84 -1.41 22.05
N VAL A 254 -4.10 -2.52 22.06
CA VAL A 254 -2.75 -2.56 22.63
C VAL A 254 -1.82 -1.63 21.85
N SER A 255 -1.94 -1.62 20.51
CA SER A 255 -1.13 -0.73 19.68
C SER A 255 -1.38 0.75 19.99
N THR A 256 -2.63 1.19 20.15
CA THR A 256 -2.91 2.60 20.51
C THR A 256 -2.39 2.97 21.89
N SER A 257 -2.27 2.03 22.81
CA SER A 257 -1.63 2.29 24.12
C SER A 257 -0.10 2.43 24.01
N LEU A 258 0.54 1.75 23.05
CA LEU A 258 2.00 1.76 22.86
C LEU A 258 2.49 2.87 21.93
N TRP A 259 1.79 3.16 20.85
CA TRP A 259 2.17 4.15 19.81
C TRP A 259 1.36 5.43 19.85
N GLY A 260 0.37 5.53 20.75
CA GLY A 260 -0.51 6.69 20.84
C GLY A 260 -1.66 6.68 19.82
N LYS A 261 -2.52 7.69 19.91
CA LYS A 261 -3.74 7.86 19.10
C LYS A 261 -3.60 8.98 18.06
N THR A 262 -2.39 9.20 17.56
CA THR A 262 -2.03 10.34 16.70
C THR A 262 -1.65 9.91 15.28
N GLY A 263 -2.27 8.87 14.75
CA GLY A 263 -2.04 8.39 13.38
C GLY A 263 -0.94 7.34 13.23
N ASN A 264 -0.24 6.96 14.31
CA ASN A 264 0.81 5.93 14.26
C ASN A 264 0.24 4.50 14.25
N VAL A 265 -1.03 4.33 14.57
CA VAL A 265 -1.75 3.04 14.51
C VAL A 265 -2.83 3.13 13.45
N ARG A 266 -2.80 2.21 12.49
CA ARG A 266 -3.68 2.27 11.31
C ARG A 266 -4.32 0.93 11.00
N SER A 267 -5.42 0.97 10.24
CA SER A 267 -6.01 -0.23 9.63
C SER A 267 -6.61 0.11 8.28
N ALA A 268 -6.29 -0.69 7.26
CA ALA A 268 -6.87 -0.54 5.93
C ALA A 268 -8.22 -1.24 5.83
N LEU A 269 -9.14 -0.60 5.10
CA LEU A 269 -10.43 -1.11 4.68
C LEU A 269 -10.55 -0.97 3.16
N ILE A 270 -11.11 -1.98 2.49
CA ILE A 270 -11.30 -1.95 1.04
C ILE A 270 -12.70 -1.39 0.73
N VAL A 271 -12.69 -0.26 0.01
CA VAL A 271 -13.91 0.37 -0.51
C VAL A 271 -14.38 -0.37 -1.75
N GLY A 272 -15.64 -0.79 -1.76
CA GLY A 272 -16.26 -1.52 -2.88
C GLY A 272 -16.46 -3.01 -2.64
N LEU A 273 -15.94 -3.56 -1.55
CA LEU A 273 -16.21 -4.94 -1.13
C LEU A 273 -17.21 -4.99 0.04
N ASN A 274 -17.07 -4.09 1.02
CA ASN A 274 -18.09 -3.92 2.07
C ASN A 274 -19.28 -3.08 1.56
N SER A 275 -20.46 -3.22 2.18
CA SER A 275 -21.52 -2.23 2.00
C SER A 275 -21.07 -0.86 2.52
N GLN A 276 -21.59 0.24 1.94
CA GLN A 276 -21.23 1.58 2.42
C GLN A 276 -21.56 1.76 3.91
N LYS A 277 -22.69 1.25 4.37
CA LYS A 277 -23.11 1.30 5.78
C LYS A 277 -22.07 0.60 6.68
N THR A 278 -21.77 -0.66 6.38
CA THR A 278 -20.79 -1.46 7.14
C THR A 278 -19.39 -0.82 7.13
N LEU A 279 -18.98 -0.22 6.01
CA LEU A 279 -17.70 0.48 5.91
C LEU A 279 -17.65 1.71 6.82
N LEU A 280 -18.70 2.53 6.85
CA LEU A 280 -18.74 3.74 7.70
C LEU A 280 -18.81 3.37 9.18
N GLU A 281 -19.55 2.31 9.55
CA GLU A 281 -19.55 1.76 10.93
C GLU A 281 -18.16 1.31 11.34
N ALA A 282 -17.42 0.63 10.44
CA ALA A 282 -16.04 0.22 10.70
C ALA A 282 -15.11 1.41 10.89
N ILE A 283 -15.22 2.45 10.06
CA ILE A 283 -14.43 3.68 10.18
C ILE A 283 -14.68 4.33 11.53
N GLN A 284 -15.95 4.52 11.90
CA GLN A 284 -16.32 5.12 13.18
C GLN A 284 -15.77 4.32 14.36
N TYR A 285 -15.87 2.99 14.31
CA TYR A 285 -15.34 2.13 15.37
C TYR A 285 -13.81 2.24 15.50
N LEU A 286 -13.08 2.25 14.37
CA LEU A 286 -11.63 2.45 14.36
C LEU A 286 -11.26 3.81 14.97
N CYS A 287 -11.94 4.88 14.57
CA CYS A 287 -11.71 6.22 15.09
C CYS A 287 -11.95 6.30 16.62
N GLN A 288 -13.00 5.65 17.14
CA GLN A 288 -13.27 5.55 18.59
C GLN A 288 -12.10 4.91 19.36
N LEU A 289 -11.38 3.98 18.73
CA LEU A 289 -10.18 3.37 19.32
C LEU A 289 -8.92 4.25 19.21
N GLY A 290 -8.99 5.35 18.45
CA GLY A 290 -7.84 6.16 18.09
C GLY A 290 -6.97 5.54 16.99
N VAL A 291 -7.55 4.64 16.20
CA VAL A 291 -6.91 4.00 15.03
C VAL A 291 -7.27 4.78 13.78
N GLN A 292 -6.27 5.19 13.02
CA GLN A 292 -6.45 5.96 11.78
C GLN A 292 -6.86 5.07 10.61
N PRO A 293 -8.06 5.27 10.03
CA PRO A 293 -8.51 4.46 8.91
C PRO A 293 -7.73 4.77 7.63
N MET A 294 -7.43 3.74 6.85
CA MET A 294 -6.90 3.84 5.49
C MET A 294 -7.91 3.23 4.53
N LEU A 295 -8.31 3.97 3.51
CA LEU A 295 -9.28 3.49 2.52
C LEU A 295 -8.61 3.16 1.19
N SER A 296 -8.57 1.89 0.82
CA SER A 296 -8.10 1.41 -0.48
C SER A 296 -9.29 1.20 -1.41
N VAL A 297 -9.31 1.82 -2.58
CA VAL A 297 -10.32 1.55 -3.59
C VAL A 297 -10.08 0.15 -4.16
N PHE A 298 -11.14 -0.67 -4.22
CA PHE A 298 -11.06 -2.00 -4.82
C PHE A 298 -10.64 -1.88 -6.29
N ARG A 299 -9.69 -2.72 -6.69
CA ARG A 299 -9.21 -2.83 -8.07
C ARG A 299 -9.41 -4.26 -8.57
N PRO A 300 -10.13 -4.48 -9.67
CA PRO A 300 -10.27 -5.79 -10.30
C PRO A 300 -8.98 -6.18 -11.01
N MET A 301 -8.06 -6.80 -10.27
CA MET A 301 -6.72 -7.17 -10.77
C MET A 301 -6.78 -8.40 -11.66
N ILE A 302 -6.06 -8.38 -12.78
CA ILE A 302 -5.94 -9.52 -13.71
C ILE A 302 -5.39 -10.75 -12.98
N GLY A 303 -5.96 -11.92 -13.28
CA GLY A 303 -5.57 -13.21 -12.69
C GLY A 303 -6.09 -13.42 -11.26
N THR A 304 -6.93 -12.53 -10.75
CA THR A 304 -7.63 -12.70 -9.47
C THR A 304 -9.05 -13.22 -9.67
N LYS A 305 -9.64 -13.82 -8.63
CA LYS A 305 -11.05 -14.27 -8.72
C LYS A 305 -12.05 -13.13 -8.87
N LEU A 306 -11.64 -11.88 -8.56
CA LEU A 306 -12.48 -10.69 -8.66
C LEU A 306 -12.12 -9.80 -9.87
N GLU A 307 -11.39 -10.30 -10.86
CA GLU A 307 -10.97 -9.51 -12.03
C GLU A 307 -12.12 -8.95 -12.89
N ASN A 308 -13.31 -9.55 -12.80
CA ASN A 308 -14.50 -9.10 -13.51
C ASN A 308 -15.52 -8.37 -12.59
N THR A 309 -15.13 -8.07 -11.35
CA THR A 309 -16.00 -7.35 -10.41
C THR A 309 -15.97 -5.85 -10.70
N VAL A 310 -17.14 -5.22 -10.72
CA VAL A 310 -17.24 -3.78 -11.00
C VAL A 310 -16.87 -2.99 -9.75
N SER A 311 -16.00 -1.99 -9.94
CA SER A 311 -15.67 -1.01 -8.89
C SER A 311 -16.83 -0.05 -8.61
N PRO A 312 -16.92 0.57 -7.42
CA PRO A 312 -17.92 1.59 -7.12
C PRO A 312 -17.84 2.79 -8.09
N SER A 313 -18.97 3.50 -8.26
CA SER A 313 -18.95 4.74 -9.05
C SER A 313 -18.10 5.84 -8.38
N ASN A 314 -17.57 6.78 -9.16
CA ASN A 314 -16.85 7.94 -8.64
C ASN A 314 -17.71 8.75 -7.66
N GLN A 315 -19.02 8.86 -7.91
CA GLN A 315 -19.96 9.54 -7.02
C GLN A 315 -20.08 8.82 -5.67
N THR A 316 -20.14 7.49 -5.67
CA THR A 316 -20.14 6.66 -4.46
C THR A 316 -18.85 6.85 -3.68
N LEU A 317 -17.70 6.83 -4.36
CA LEU A 317 -16.40 7.03 -3.74
C LEU A 317 -16.27 8.41 -3.12
N LEU A 318 -16.75 9.46 -3.78
CA LEU A 318 -16.76 10.82 -3.25
C LEU A 318 -17.67 10.94 -2.01
N SER A 319 -18.84 10.32 -2.04
CA SER A 319 -19.74 10.28 -0.88
C SER A 319 -19.12 9.58 0.31
N ILE A 320 -18.41 8.46 0.07
CA ILE A 320 -17.69 7.72 1.13
C ILE A 320 -16.53 8.57 1.67
N TYR A 321 -15.74 9.20 0.79
CA TYR A 321 -14.64 10.06 1.19
C TYR A 321 -15.10 11.18 2.12
N ASN A 322 -16.15 11.93 1.73
CA ASN A 322 -16.65 13.05 2.54
C ASN A 322 -17.10 12.56 3.93
N LYS A 323 -17.95 11.52 3.99
CA LYS A 323 -18.43 10.97 5.26
C LYS A 323 -17.30 10.40 6.13
N ALA A 324 -16.33 9.71 5.51
CA ALA A 324 -15.18 9.17 6.22
C ALA A 324 -14.29 10.27 6.80
N THR A 325 -14.10 11.36 6.05
CA THR A 325 -13.33 12.53 6.51
C THR A 325 -14.03 13.20 7.68
N ASP A 326 -15.35 13.41 7.62
CA ASP A 326 -16.15 13.97 8.71
C ASP A 326 -16.02 13.11 9.97
N ILE A 327 -16.22 11.78 9.84
CA ILE A 327 -16.05 10.84 10.98
C ILE A 327 -14.63 10.94 11.56
N CYS A 328 -13.58 10.95 10.74
CA CYS A 328 -12.21 11.06 11.25
C CYS A 328 -12.01 12.38 12.03
N SER A 329 -12.52 13.49 11.50
CA SER A 329 -12.43 14.81 12.11
C SER A 329 -13.10 14.87 13.50
N ASP A 330 -14.23 14.20 13.69
CA ASP A 330 -14.94 14.12 14.99
C ASP A 330 -14.08 13.48 16.09
N TYR A 331 -13.07 12.70 15.71
CA TYR A 331 -12.12 12.05 16.63
C TYR A 331 -10.70 12.64 16.59
N ASN A 332 -10.51 13.80 15.97
CA ASN A 332 -9.20 14.43 15.75
C ASN A 332 -8.20 13.51 15.03
N LEU A 333 -8.68 12.73 14.08
CA LEU A 333 -7.90 11.87 13.18
C LEU A 333 -8.02 12.35 11.75
N GLU A 334 -7.07 11.93 10.91
CA GLU A 334 -7.13 12.12 9.46
C GLU A 334 -7.54 10.83 8.75
N LEU A 335 -8.10 10.96 7.57
CA LEU A 335 -8.30 9.83 6.68
C LEU A 335 -6.99 9.50 5.94
N GLY A 336 -6.53 8.25 6.04
CA GLY A 336 -5.27 7.82 5.44
C GLY A 336 -4.05 8.09 6.32
N PRO A 337 -2.82 7.75 5.88
CA PRO A 337 -1.59 8.01 6.62
C PRO A 337 -1.36 9.51 6.83
N THR A 338 -0.69 9.89 7.91
CA THR A 338 -0.24 11.29 8.14
C THR A 338 0.72 11.77 7.03
N CYS A 339 1.54 10.87 6.50
CA CYS A 339 2.37 11.11 5.33
C CYS A 339 1.55 11.25 4.05
N LYS A 340 1.53 12.45 3.44
CA LYS A 340 0.81 12.71 2.19
C LYS A 340 1.27 11.81 1.03
N GLU A 341 2.57 11.59 0.91
CA GLU A 341 3.16 10.71 -0.12
C GLU A 341 2.65 9.27 -0.02
N CYS A 342 2.37 8.81 1.21
CA CYS A 342 1.84 7.49 1.45
C CYS A 342 0.35 7.35 1.13
N ARG A 343 -0.31 8.45 0.81
CA ARG A 343 -1.73 8.47 0.39
C ARG A 343 -1.90 8.22 -1.11
N ASN A 344 -0.82 8.09 -1.89
CA ASN A 344 -0.84 8.01 -3.36
C ASN A 344 -1.85 7.00 -3.94
N ASN A 345 -2.08 5.87 -3.28
CA ASN A 345 -3.00 4.80 -3.70
C ASN A 345 -4.25 4.68 -2.81
N MET A 346 -4.53 5.68 -1.99
CA MET A 346 -5.62 5.66 -1.02
C MET A 346 -6.65 6.75 -1.33
N LEU A 347 -7.88 6.50 -0.88
CA LEU A 347 -8.98 7.48 -0.93
C LEU A 347 -8.78 8.50 0.20
N ALA A 348 -7.76 9.34 0.07
CA ALA A 348 -7.36 10.39 1.00
C ALA A 348 -6.50 11.44 0.27
N LEU A 349 -6.50 12.71 0.72
CA LEU A 349 -5.65 13.80 0.22
C LEU A 349 -4.50 14.08 1.15
#